data_514575e4615e8a1c06cb2d6ad0895130
#
_entry.id   514575e4615e8a1c06cb2d6ad0895130
#
_cell.length_a   1.000
_cell.length_b   1.000
_cell.length_c   1.000
_cell.angle_alpha   90.00
_cell.angle_beta   90.00
_cell.angle_gamma   90.00
#
_symmetry.space_group_name_H-M   'P 1'
#
loop_
_entity.id
_entity.type
_entity.pdbx_description
1 polymer ?
#
loop_
_entity_poly.entity_id
_entity_poly.type
_entity_poly.pdbx_seq_one_letter_code
_entity_poly.pdbx_strand_id
1 'polypeptide(L)'
;MNPTGLYPESLCPIARSLDLLGQKWSLMIVREAVAGATRFADFRAIGIPSDILTKRLTSLVDAGVMERRPYREAGERARDDYHLTPAGMALLPVLSALVEWGTEYLPIPAGRTLENVTTDTHEAVHVAYVNDAGEVINQDRVTIQTVPAA
;
A
#
# COMPACT_ATOMS: atom_id res chain seq x y z
N MET A 1 -4.48 3.26 23.93
CA MET A 1 -5.72 2.93 24.69
C MET A 1 -6.91 3.19 23.77
N ASN A 2 -7.75 2.20 23.55
CA ASN A 2 -8.97 2.39 22.77
C ASN A 2 -9.95 3.25 23.56
N PRO A 3 -10.29 4.47 23.13
CA PRO A 3 -11.14 5.38 23.92
C PRO A 3 -12.56 4.87 24.16
N THR A 4 -13.01 3.86 23.41
CA THR A 4 -14.34 3.27 23.56
C THR A 4 -14.34 1.97 24.37
N GLY A 5 -13.18 1.38 24.66
CA GLY A 5 -13.05 0.11 25.40
C GLY A 5 -13.74 -1.11 24.79
N LEU A 6 -14.36 -0.94 23.62
CA LEU A 6 -15.23 -1.94 23.00
C LEU A 6 -14.50 -2.91 22.05
N TYR A 7 -13.26 -2.61 21.67
CA TYR A 7 -12.54 -3.40 20.68
C TYR A 7 -11.07 -3.51 21.06
N PRO A 8 -10.56 -4.69 21.44
CA PRO A 8 -9.14 -4.87 21.68
C PRO A 8 -8.32 -4.46 20.47
N GLU A 9 -7.22 -3.74 20.65
CA GLU A 9 -6.34 -3.27 19.59
C GLU A 9 -5.87 -4.43 18.71
N SER A 10 -5.56 -5.58 19.29
CA SER A 10 -5.15 -6.81 18.58
C SER A 10 -6.21 -7.37 17.61
N LEU A 11 -7.48 -7.03 17.79
CA LEU A 11 -8.57 -7.44 16.91
C LEU A 11 -8.95 -6.37 15.90
N CYS A 12 -8.49 -5.13 16.07
CA CYS A 12 -8.78 -4.02 15.18
C CYS A 12 -8.08 -4.20 13.82
N PRO A 13 -8.81 -4.30 12.71
CA PRO A 13 -8.19 -4.42 11.38
C PRO A 13 -7.27 -3.26 11.05
N ILE A 14 -7.61 -2.03 11.47
CA ILE A 14 -6.77 -0.85 11.25
C ILE A 14 -5.46 -0.98 12.01
N ALA A 15 -5.50 -1.31 13.31
CA ALA A 15 -4.29 -1.47 14.13
C ALA A 15 -3.38 -2.56 13.57
N ARG A 16 -3.93 -3.73 13.24
CA ARG A 16 -3.18 -4.84 12.62
C ARG A 16 -2.57 -4.47 11.28
N SER A 17 -3.27 -3.71 10.46
CA SER A 17 -2.73 -3.20 9.19
C SER A 17 -1.59 -2.21 9.44
N LEU A 18 -1.70 -1.34 10.42
CA LEU A 18 -0.67 -0.37 10.76
C LEU A 18 0.57 -1.02 11.40
N ASP A 19 0.46 -2.14 12.09
CA ASP A 19 1.62 -2.89 12.58
C ASP A 19 2.57 -3.27 11.44
N LEU A 20 2.02 -3.61 10.28
CA LEU A 20 2.80 -3.92 9.08
C LEU A 20 3.10 -2.68 8.23
N LEU A 21 2.07 -1.90 7.91
CA LEU A 21 2.10 -0.83 6.91
C LEU A 21 2.45 0.54 7.49
N GLY A 22 2.29 0.73 8.81
CA GLY A 22 2.56 1.99 9.50
C GLY A 22 4.05 2.32 9.63
N GLN A 23 4.92 1.40 9.31
CA GLN A 23 6.36 1.64 9.27
C GLN A 23 6.71 2.52 8.08
N LYS A 24 7.53 3.55 8.29
CA LYS A 24 7.83 4.64 7.34
C LYS A 24 8.16 4.08 5.97
N TRP A 25 8.52 3.16 5.51
CA TRP A 25 8.85 2.81 4.13
C TRP A 25 7.95 1.75 3.52
N SER A 26 7.12 1.08 4.33
CA SER A 26 6.34 -0.07 3.86
C SER A 26 5.42 0.28 2.69
N LEU A 27 4.57 1.29 2.85
CA LEU A 27 3.67 1.74 1.77
C LEU A 27 4.42 2.36 0.59
N MET A 28 5.58 2.99 0.83
CA MET A 28 6.43 3.51 -0.25
C MET A 28 6.99 2.38 -1.11
N ILE A 29 7.40 1.26 -0.51
CA ILE A 29 7.85 0.06 -1.24
C ILE A 29 6.69 -0.51 -2.08
N VAL A 30 5.50 -0.63 -1.49
CA VAL A 30 4.31 -1.10 -2.22
C VAL A 30 3.98 -0.18 -3.40
N ARG A 31 4.07 1.14 -3.23
CA ARG A 31 3.89 2.11 -4.31
C ARG A 31 4.88 1.87 -5.46
N GLU A 32 6.16 1.73 -5.16
CA GLU A 32 7.16 1.45 -6.19
C GLU A 32 6.90 0.12 -6.91
N ALA A 33 6.47 -0.91 -6.17
CA ALA A 33 6.12 -2.19 -6.77
C ALA A 33 4.89 -2.08 -7.69
N VAL A 34 3.88 -1.29 -7.33
CA VAL A 34 2.74 -0.96 -8.23
C VAL A 34 3.24 -0.24 -9.49
N ALA A 35 4.25 0.60 -9.38
CA ALA A 35 4.87 1.30 -10.50
C ALA A 35 5.81 0.40 -11.33
N GLY A 36 6.00 -0.86 -10.96
CA GLY A 36 6.78 -1.84 -11.72
C GLY A 36 8.18 -2.14 -11.15
N ALA A 37 8.57 -1.59 -10.01
CA ALA A 37 9.80 -1.95 -9.34
C ALA A 37 9.77 -3.41 -8.88
N THR A 38 10.84 -4.16 -9.16
CA THR A 38 10.97 -5.57 -8.76
C THR A 38 12.29 -5.89 -8.10
N ARG A 39 13.34 -5.13 -8.42
CA ARG A 39 14.69 -5.39 -7.93
C ARG A 39 15.00 -4.57 -6.68
N PHE A 40 15.86 -5.10 -5.82
CA PHE A 40 16.32 -4.38 -4.63
C PHE A 40 16.86 -2.98 -4.97
N ALA A 41 17.58 -2.83 -6.07
CA ALA A 41 18.11 -1.55 -6.52
C ALA A 41 17.01 -0.54 -6.88
N ASP A 42 15.90 -0.99 -7.45
CA ASP A 42 14.76 -0.13 -7.81
C ASP A 42 14.17 0.50 -6.54
N PHE A 43 13.94 -0.31 -5.50
CA PHE A 43 13.43 0.19 -4.22
C PHE A 43 14.42 1.09 -3.50
N ARG A 44 15.74 0.83 -3.65
CA ARG A 44 16.75 1.72 -3.07
C ARG A 44 16.77 3.10 -3.68
N ALA A 45 16.38 3.25 -4.92
CA ALA A 45 16.40 4.51 -5.66
C ALA A 45 15.57 5.62 -5.00
N ILE A 46 14.58 5.27 -4.16
CA ILE A 46 13.79 6.26 -3.41
C ILE A 46 14.47 6.75 -2.12
N GLY A 47 15.70 6.33 -1.85
CA GLY A 47 16.49 6.81 -0.71
C GLY A 47 16.36 5.97 0.56
N ILE A 48 15.82 4.75 0.50
CA ILE A 48 15.73 3.85 1.67
C ILE A 48 17.12 3.30 2.00
N PRO A 49 17.59 3.38 3.27
CA PRO A 49 18.79 2.69 3.70
C PRO A 49 18.70 1.17 3.48
N SER A 50 19.80 0.53 3.06
CA SER A 50 19.79 -0.89 2.65
C SER A 50 19.34 -1.86 3.73
N ASP A 51 19.73 -1.63 4.98
CA ASP A 51 19.33 -2.43 6.13
C ASP A 51 17.84 -2.30 6.45
N ILE A 52 17.30 -1.09 6.33
CA ILE A 52 15.86 -0.82 6.49
C ILE A 52 15.08 -1.47 5.35
N LEU A 53 15.54 -1.30 4.10
CA LEU A 53 14.89 -1.91 2.94
C LEU A 53 14.82 -3.44 3.08
N THR A 54 15.91 -4.09 3.46
CA THR A 54 15.95 -5.54 3.71
C THR A 54 14.90 -5.95 4.75
N LYS A 55 14.83 -5.24 5.86
CA LYS A 55 13.83 -5.52 6.92
C LYS A 55 12.40 -5.34 6.42
N ARG A 56 12.11 -4.27 5.67
CA ARG A 56 10.75 -4.00 5.16
C ARG A 56 10.35 -5.02 4.11
N LEU A 57 11.21 -5.34 3.15
CA LEU A 57 10.94 -6.38 2.15
C LEU A 57 10.68 -7.74 2.82
N THR A 58 11.48 -8.12 3.82
CA THR A 58 11.28 -9.36 4.58
C THR A 58 9.91 -9.35 5.27
N SER A 59 9.55 -8.27 5.97
CA SER A 59 8.25 -8.16 6.64
C SER A 59 7.07 -8.24 5.67
N LEU A 60 7.18 -7.60 4.50
CA LEU A 60 6.13 -7.63 3.47
C LEU A 60 5.99 -9.02 2.82
N VAL A 61 7.10 -9.74 2.67
CA VAL A 61 7.09 -11.14 2.18
C VAL A 61 6.49 -12.07 3.23
N ASP A 62 6.92 -11.97 4.48
CA ASP A 62 6.41 -12.81 5.58
C ASP A 62 4.89 -12.61 5.81
N ALA A 63 4.40 -11.39 5.57
CA ALA A 63 2.98 -11.07 5.65
C ALA A 63 2.18 -11.43 4.39
N GLY A 64 2.80 -11.97 3.35
CA GLY A 64 2.14 -12.35 2.10
C GLY A 64 1.72 -11.17 1.21
N VAL A 65 2.24 -9.97 1.45
CA VAL A 65 2.01 -8.79 0.61
C VAL A 65 2.88 -8.82 -0.64
N MET A 66 4.08 -9.34 -0.50
CA MET A 66 5.03 -9.55 -1.59
C MET A 66 5.51 -11.00 -1.61
N GLU A 67 6.05 -11.42 -2.73
CA GLU A 67 6.74 -12.70 -2.90
C GLU A 67 8.13 -12.49 -3.49
N ARG A 68 9.06 -13.37 -3.16
CA ARG A 68 10.40 -13.43 -3.77
C ARG A 68 10.37 -14.38 -4.96
N ARG A 69 11.02 -13.99 -6.03
CA ARG A 69 11.28 -14.86 -7.18
C ARG A 69 12.77 -14.83 -7.47
N PRO A 70 13.47 -15.97 -7.42
CA PRO A 70 14.87 -16.00 -7.75
C PRO A 70 15.07 -15.69 -9.24
N TYR A 71 16.03 -14.85 -9.55
CA TYR A 71 16.48 -14.62 -10.92
C TYR A 71 18.00 -14.71 -11.00
N ARG A 72 18.52 -15.00 -12.17
CA ARG A 72 19.95 -15.05 -12.45
C ARG A 72 20.24 -14.50 -13.83
N GLU A 73 21.09 -13.51 -13.89
CA GLU A 73 21.67 -13.03 -15.15
C GLU A 73 22.88 -13.89 -15.53
N ALA A 74 23.15 -14.01 -16.83
CA ALA A 74 24.26 -14.84 -17.32
C ALA A 74 25.60 -14.36 -16.74
N GLY A 75 26.32 -15.26 -16.06
CA GLY A 75 27.60 -14.95 -15.43
C GLY A 75 27.51 -14.29 -14.04
N GLU A 76 26.30 -14.03 -13.52
CA GLU A 76 26.10 -13.40 -12.24
C GLU A 76 25.61 -14.38 -11.14
N ARG A 77 25.75 -13.95 -9.88
CA ARG A 77 25.16 -14.65 -8.74
C ARG A 77 23.65 -14.55 -8.76
N ALA A 78 22.95 -15.61 -8.37
CA ALA A 78 21.50 -15.60 -8.18
C ALA A 78 21.09 -14.52 -7.18
N ARG A 79 20.02 -13.79 -7.51
CA ARG A 79 19.40 -12.73 -6.70
C ARG A 79 17.90 -12.95 -6.65
N ASP A 80 17.21 -12.18 -5.82
CA ASP A 80 15.76 -12.20 -5.72
C ASP A 80 15.13 -10.94 -6.32
N ASP A 81 14.06 -11.15 -7.08
CA ASP A 81 13.06 -10.14 -7.42
C ASP A 81 11.93 -10.18 -6.39
N TYR A 82 11.26 -9.05 -6.23
CA TYR A 82 10.13 -8.89 -5.33
C TYR A 82 8.90 -8.46 -6.12
N HIS A 83 7.82 -9.21 -5.99
CA HIS A 83 6.57 -8.98 -6.72
C HIS A 83 5.40 -8.87 -5.77
N LEU A 84 4.42 -8.03 -6.10
CA LEU A 84 3.17 -7.97 -5.33
C LEU A 84 2.37 -9.25 -5.52
N THR A 85 1.85 -9.77 -4.43
CA THR A 85 0.83 -10.82 -4.43
C THR A 85 -0.55 -10.20 -4.70
N PRO A 86 -1.62 -10.99 -4.89
CA PRO A 86 -2.99 -10.45 -4.91
C PRO A 86 -3.33 -9.62 -3.66
N ALA A 87 -2.86 -10.04 -2.48
CA ALA A 87 -3.02 -9.24 -1.25
C ALA A 87 -2.26 -7.91 -1.30
N GLY A 88 -1.08 -7.89 -1.91
CA GLY A 88 -0.31 -6.65 -2.14
C GLY A 88 -1.01 -5.72 -3.12
N MET A 89 -1.52 -6.23 -4.23
CA MET A 89 -2.31 -5.45 -5.20
C MET A 89 -3.60 -4.89 -4.59
N ALA A 90 -4.21 -5.59 -3.63
CA ALA A 90 -5.38 -5.11 -2.89
C ALA A 90 -5.11 -3.87 -2.02
N LEU A 91 -3.84 -3.46 -1.84
CA LEU A 91 -3.47 -2.19 -1.20
C LEU A 91 -3.57 -0.99 -2.13
N LEU A 92 -3.80 -1.17 -3.43
CA LEU A 92 -3.91 -0.05 -4.38
C LEU A 92 -4.97 0.98 -3.98
N PRO A 93 -6.20 0.60 -3.56
CA PRO A 93 -7.18 1.57 -3.06
C PRO A 93 -6.70 2.37 -1.83
N VAL A 94 -5.92 1.76 -0.95
CA VAL A 94 -5.33 2.46 0.21
C VAL A 94 -4.32 3.51 -0.24
N LEU A 95 -3.42 3.15 -1.17
CA LEU A 95 -2.47 4.10 -1.76
C LEU A 95 -3.19 5.22 -2.49
N SER A 96 -4.22 4.90 -3.27
CA SER A 96 -5.03 5.87 -4.01
C SER A 96 -5.72 6.87 -3.08
N ALA A 97 -6.29 6.41 -1.96
CA ALA A 97 -6.87 7.27 -0.95
C ALA A 97 -5.82 8.19 -0.30
N LEU A 98 -4.62 7.70 -0.05
CA LEU A 98 -3.51 8.51 0.47
C LEU A 98 -3.02 9.55 -0.55
N VAL A 99 -3.02 9.22 -1.84
CA VAL A 99 -2.71 10.18 -2.92
C VAL A 99 -3.71 11.34 -2.90
N GLU A 100 -5.01 11.06 -2.88
CA GLU A 100 -6.05 12.09 -2.87
C GLU A 100 -5.98 12.95 -1.61
N TRP A 101 -5.96 12.31 -0.44
CA TRP A 101 -5.91 13.00 0.84
C TRP A 101 -4.63 13.85 0.99
N GLY A 102 -3.48 13.29 0.64
CA GLY A 102 -2.20 13.97 0.75
C GLY A 102 -2.06 15.14 -0.21
N THR A 103 -2.61 15.02 -1.43
CA THR A 103 -2.62 16.12 -2.40
C THR A 103 -3.49 17.28 -1.94
N GLU A 104 -4.63 17.00 -1.32
CA GLU A 104 -5.56 18.03 -0.86
C GLU A 104 -5.11 18.71 0.44
N TYR A 105 -4.71 17.91 1.45
CA TYR A 105 -4.50 18.40 2.81
C TYR A 105 -3.03 18.59 3.20
N LEU A 106 -2.08 18.05 2.43
CA LEU A 106 -0.64 18.22 2.60
C LEU A 106 0.01 18.73 1.31
N PRO A 107 -0.45 19.89 0.79
CA PRO A 107 0.02 20.37 -0.51
C PRO A 107 1.51 20.70 -0.47
N ILE A 108 2.19 20.44 -1.58
CA ILE A 108 3.56 20.88 -1.81
C ILE A 108 3.57 22.25 -2.52
N PRO A 109 4.54 23.13 -2.22
CA PRO A 109 4.55 24.51 -2.75
C PRO A 109 4.66 24.59 -4.28
N ALA A 110 5.36 23.66 -4.90
CA ALA A 110 5.52 23.57 -6.35
C ALA A 110 6.05 22.19 -6.72
N GLY A 111 5.78 21.73 -7.92
CA GLY A 111 6.36 20.52 -8.47
C GLY A 111 5.35 19.51 -8.96
N ARG A 112 5.78 18.25 -9.04
CA ARG A 112 4.96 17.13 -9.48
C ARG A 112 4.17 16.55 -8.32
N THR A 113 2.92 16.21 -8.55
CA THR A 113 2.08 15.43 -7.66
C THR A 113 1.77 14.07 -8.26
N LEU A 114 1.10 13.22 -7.49
CA LEU A 114 0.56 11.95 -7.95
C LEU A 114 -0.92 12.09 -8.26
N GLU A 115 -1.39 11.36 -9.24
CA GLU A 115 -2.79 11.26 -9.63
C GLU A 115 -3.15 9.81 -9.90
N ASN A 116 -4.36 9.42 -9.53
CA ASN A 116 -4.88 8.10 -9.86
C ASN A 116 -5.43 8.11 -11.28
N VAL A 117 -4.93 7.24 -12.13
CA VAL A 117 -5.34 7.16 -13.54
C VAL A 117 -5.56 5.71 -13.96
N THR A 118 -6.37 5.50 -15.00
CA THR A 118 -6.49 4.20 -15.66
C THR A 118 -5.19 3.85 -16.39
N THR A 119 -4.88 2.57 -16.46
CA THR A 119 -3.61 2.08 -17.06
C THR A 119 -3.61 2.15 -18.59
N ASP A 120 -4.78 2.14 -19.22
CA ASP A 120 -4.98 2.09 -20.67
C ASP A 120 -5.13 3.49 -21.29
N THR A 121 -6.01 4.31 -20.74
CA THR A 121 -6.35 5.63 -21.32
C THR A 121 -5.76 6.81 -20.56
N HIS A 122 -5.18 6.57 -19.38
CA HIS A 122 -4.69 7.61 -18.45
C HIS A 122 -5.79 8.60 -18.02
N GLU A 123 -7.04 8.15 -18.04
CA GLU A 123 -8.17 8.91 -17.51
C GLU A 123 -8.08 9.01 -15.98
N ALA A 124 -8.30 10.20 -15.43
CA ALA A 124 -8.33 10.42 -14.00
C ALA A 124 -9.45 9.63 -13.32
N VAL A 125 -9.13 8.94 -12.24
CA VAL A 125 -10.10 8.17 -11.44
C VAL A 125 -9.95 8.52 -9.97
N HIS A 126 -11.03 8.33 -9.20
CA HIS A 126 -11.12 8.69 -7.80
C HIS A 126 -11.56 7.52 -6.93
N VAL A 127 -11.11 7.54 -5.68
CA VAL A 127 -11.59 6.58 -4.66
C VAL A 127 -13.03 6.95 -4.27
N ALA A 128 -13.91 5.96 -4.24
CA ALA A 128 -15.31 6.15 -3.89
C ALA A 128 -15.81 4.97 -3.03
N TYR A 129 -16.83 5.24 -2.23
CA TYR A 129 -17.60 4.19 -1.57
C TYR A 129 -18.63 3.64 -2.53
N VAL A 130 -18.67 2.33 -2.69
CA VAL A 130 -19.60 1.64 -3.58
C VAL A 130 -20.31 0.54 -2.79
N ASN A 131 -21.63 0.47 -2.85
CA ASN A 131 -22.40 -0.59 -2.22
C ASN A 131 -22.40 -1.88 -3.07
N ASP A 132 -23.00 -2.95 -2.56
CA ASP A 132 -23.06 -4.24 -3.25
C ASP A 132 -23.84 -4.19 -4.58
N ALA A 133 -24.70 -3.18 -4.79
CA ALA A 133 -25.39 -2.94 -6.05
C ALA A 133 -24.56 -2.15 -7.09
N GLY A 134 -23.33 -1.75 -6.73
CA GLY A 134 -22.46 -0.96 -7.60
C GLY A 134 -22.75 0.54 -7.61
N GLU A 135 -23.56 1.04 -6.67
CA GLU A 135 -23.90 2.45 -6.58
C GLU A 135 -22.89 3.22 -5.74
N VAL A 136 -22.49 4.41 -6.20
CA VAL A 136 -21.62 5.32 -5.44
C VAL A 136 -22.38 5.93 -4.27
N ILE A 137 -21.81 5.80 -3.07
CA ILE A 137 -22.38 6.31 -1.82
C ILE A 137 -21.60 7.54 -1.36
N ASN A 138 -22.29 8.59 -0.99
CA ASN A 138 -21.64 9.79 -0.46
C ASN A 138 -21.00 9.49 0.91
N GLN A 139 -19.82 10.05 1.14
CA GLN A 139 -19.00 9.83 2.34
C GLN A 139 -19.74 10.21 3.63
N ASP A 140 -20.60 11.21 3.63
CA ASP A 140 -21.40 11.63 4.79
C ASP A 140 -22.39 10.56 5.28
N ARG A 141 -22.66 9.55 4.45
CA ARG A 141 -23.52 8.40 4.75
C ARG A 141 -22.74 7.15 5.17
N VAL A 142 -21.43 7.23 5.27
CA VAL A 142 -20.54 6.08 5.57
C VAL A 142 -19.96 6.22 6.97
N THR A 143 -19.92 5.13 7.71
CA THR A 143 -19.26 5.06 9.02
C THR A 143 -18.57 3.71 9.21
N ILE A 144 -17.67 3.65 10.16
CA ILE A 144 -16.99 2.43 10.60
C ILE A 144 -17.67 1.96 11.89
N GLN A 145 -18.17 0.73 11.89
CA GLN A 145 -18.83 0.15 13.08
C GLN A 145 -18.28 -1.24 13.39
N THR A 146 -18.35 -1.61 14.65
CA THR A 146 -18.07 -2.98 15.09
C THR A 146 -19.22 -3.90 14.72
N VAL A 147 -18.89 -5.01 14.07
CA VAL A 147 -19.84 -6.07 13.75
C VAL A 147 -19.32 -7.39 14.35
N PRO A 148 -20.22 -8.35 14.72
CA PRO A 148 -19.79 -9.68 15.12
C PRO A 148 -18.93 -10.33 14.03
N ALA A 149 -17.85 -11.01 14.44
CA ALA A 149 -17.10 -11.84 13.50
C ALA A 149 -17.97 -13.03 13.06
N ALA A 150 -17.93 -13.34 11.79
CA ALA A 150 -18.61 -14.49 11.22
C ALA A 150 -17.97 -15.81 11.67
#